data_6a0eb7e015ce856210b8c7097df93243
#
_entry.id   6a0eb7e015ce856210b8c7097df93243
#
_cell.length_a   1.000
_cell.length_b   1.000
_cell.length_c   1.000
_cell.angle_alpha   90.00
_cell.angle_beta   90.00
_cell.angle_gamma   90.00
#
_symmetry.space_group_name_H-M   'P 1'
#
loop_
_entity.id
_entity.type
_entity.pdbx_description
1 polymer ?
#
loop_
_entity_poly.entity_id
_entity_poly.type
_entity_poly.pdbx_seq_one_letter_code
_entity_poly.pdbx_strand_id
1 'polypeptide(L)'
;SGKATRVAIKHEGKNVVPHEGKIITLPITAFELQENTDYYLNLTVCQKEERNYAPAGYEIKKVQIPMQIRKDGFSVRETADKLQVTEGQGVLTVENSRVTAKFSTVFGKLISFGKDGKEYLTEGPRMNVYRATIDNDMYKKEDWMNKYFIQKPVEETEYVSCLKEDDKVIVQIGTFFSCYNQSWGFECDYTYTVYSCGQMKVEIQGKAVQRGKLEPAFLPRIGVIMKGNKNFQKAMWYGMGPGESYVDSKAASIMGIYENTVDGMMTDYVFPQENGHHEQVKWFRIGDGKDGLLCKMEEKLGLNLANYTDESLEKAQHPFEIEKADDVIIHLDYRQSGLGSNSCGEEQLEENKVKLQDFAMAFTVQAAECGTEIREARKQYID
;
A
#
# COMPACT_ATOMS: atom_id res chain seq x y z
N SER A 1 -3.15 -16.23 12.61
CA SER A 1 -4.06 -15.95 13.70
C SER A 1 -3.39 -14.97 14.65
N GLY A 2 -3.90 -13.74 14.72
CA GLY A 2 -3.44 -12.78 15.72
C GLY A 2 -3.86 -13.24 17.11
N LYS A 3 -3.17 -14.22 17.70
CA LYS A 3 -3.37 -14.55 19.11
C LYS A 3 -2.77 -13.45 19.97
N ALA A 4 -3.60 -12.64 20.61
CA ALA A 4 -3.18 -11.72 21.66
C ALA A 4 -3.32 -12.42 23.00
N THR A 5 -2.24 -12.54 23.76
CA THR A 5 -2.28 -12.91 25.17
C THR A 5 -2.32 -11.60 25.97
N ARG A 6 -3.41 -11.35 26.69
CA ARG A 6 -3.53 -10.18 27.56
C ARG A 6 -3.08 -10.55 28.96
N VAL A 7 -2.10 -9.84 29.49
CA VAL A 7 -1.72 -9.90 30.90
C VAL A 7 -2.06 -8.54 31.50
N ALA A 8 -3.02 -8.52 32.43
CA ALA A 8 -3.32 -7.31 33.18
C ALA A 8 -2.27 -7.14 34.25
N ILE A 9 -1.44 -6.13 34.14
CA ILE A 9 -0.48 -5.75 35.19
C ILE A 9 -1.18 -4.70 36.05
N LYS A 10 -1.62 -5.11 37.22
CA LYS A 10 -2.05 -4.15 38.23
C LYS A 10 -0.83 -3.52 38.87
N HIS A 11 -0.55 -2.29 38.46
CA HIS A 11 0.44 -1.48 39.17
C HIS A 11 -0.30 -0.75 40.30
N GLU A 12 0.00 -1.10 41.55
CA GLU A 12 -0.45 -0.33 42.68
C GLU A 12 0.22 1.03 42.66
N GLY A 13 -0.52 2.01 42.16
CA GLY A 13 0.01 3.31 41.80
C GLY A 13 0.49 4.09 43.01
N LYS A 14 1.78 4.35 43.06
CA LYS A 14 2.22 5.59 43.72
C LYS A 14 1.84 6.72 42.77
N ASN A 15 1.16 7.74 43.30
CA ASN A 15 0.84 8.92 42.53
C ASN A 15 2.10 9.50 41.90
N VAL A 16 2.04 9.72 40.58
CA VAL A 16 3.06 10.49 39.85
C VAL A 16 2.49 11.90 39.77
N VAL A 17 3.17 12.86 40.37
CA VAL A 17 2.76 14.26 40.29
C VAL A 17 2.99 14.83 38.88
N PRO A 18 2.22 15.84 38.46
CA PRO A 18 2.44 16.48 37.18
C PRO A 18 3.93 16.88 36.98
N HIS A 19 4.44 16.66 35.75
CA HIS A 19 5.84 16.91 35.36
C HIS A 19 6.89 15.95 35.96
N GLU A 20 6.51 14.95 36.73
CA GLU A 20 7.39 13.88 37.19
C GLU A 20 7.24 12.62 36.36
N GLY A 21 8.33 11.84 36.27
CA GLY A 21 8.39 10.54 35.62
C GLY A 21 8.70 9.43 36.62
N LYS A 22 8.18 8.22 36.38
CA LYS A 22 8.50 7.04 37.17
C LYS A 22 8.81 5.85 36.25
N ILE A 23 9.89 5.15 36.57
CA ILE A 23 10.23 3.90 35.93
C ILE A 23 9.39 2.78 36.52
N ILE A 24 8.71 2.01 35.69
CA ILE A 24 7.93 0.84 36.07
C ILE A 24 8.56 -0.38 35.42
N THR A 25 8.95 -1.37 36.22
CA THR A 25 9.39 -2.66 35.70
C THR A 25 8.17 -3.54 35.46
N LEU A 26 7.98 -3.98 34.23
CA LEU A 26 6.89 -4.87 33.85
C LEU A 26 7.33 -6.32 34.05
N PRO A 27 6.59 -7.15 34.80
CA PRO A 27 6.89 -8.58 34.95
C PRO A 27 6.45 -9.32 33.68
N ILE A 28 7.23 -9.17 32.61
CA ILE A 28 7.01 -9.94 31.38
C ILE A 28 7.65 -11.30 31.62
N THR A 29 6.82 -12.32 31.80
CA THR A 29 7.28 -13.71 31.80
C THR A 29 7.91 -14.04 30.45
N ALA A 30 9.10 -14.61 30.46
CA ALA A 30 9.74 -15.08 29.23
C ALA A 30 8.81 -16.08 28.54
N PHE A 31 8.52 -15.81 27.27
CA PHE A 31 7.86 -16.75 26.37
C PHE A 31 8.79 -17.04 25.20
N GLU A 32 8.72 -18.25 24.70
CA GLU A 32 9.52 -18.65 23.55
C GLU A 32 8.97 -17.94 22.30
N LEU A 33 9.84 -17.15 21.66
CA LEU A 33 9.56 -16.55 20.37
C LEU A 33 9.75 -17.62 19.29
N GLN A 34 8.71 -17.86 18.50
CA GLN A 34 8.81 -18.73 17.34
C GLN A 34 9.53 -18.01 16.20
N GLU A 35 10.37 -18.70 15.49
CA GLU A 35 11.01 -18.19 14.29
C GLU A 35 9.96 -17.78 13.25
N ASN A 36 10.31 -16.85 12.36
CA ASN A 36 9.45 -16.35 11.29
C ASN A 36 8.07 -15.84 11.74
N THR A 37 8.00 -15.28 12.94
CA THR A 37 6.78 -14.71 13.52
C THR A 37 7.03 -13.31 14.02
N ASP A 38 6.12 -12.37 13.69
CA ASP A 38 6.14 -11.02 14.22
C ASP A 38 5.54 -11.00 15.63
N TYR A 39 6.26 -10.41 16.57
CA TYR A 39 5.80 -10.20 17.95
C TYR A 39 5.85 -8.73 18.32
N TYR A 40 4.77 -8.26 18.87
CA TYR A 40 4.65 -6.89 19.38
C TYR A 40 4.17 -6.91 20.84
N LEU A 41 4.78 -6.07 21.66
CA LEU A 41 4.29 -5.74 22.99
C LEU A 41 3.40 -4.50 22.88
N ASN A 42 2.13 -4.66 23.19
CA ASN A 42 1.18 -3.55 23.25
C ASN A 42 0.97 -3.12 24.71
N LEU A 43 1.25 -1.87 25.00
CA LEU A 43 1.01 -1.25 26.28
C LEU A 43 -0.18 -0.28 26.15
N THR A 44 -1.20 -0.46 26.97
CA THR A 44 -2.37 0.40 26.98
C THR A 44 -2.52 1.03 28.36
N VAL A 45 -2.60 2.36 28.41
CA VAL A 45 -2.92 3.12 29.60
C VAL A 45 -4.40 3.45 29.57
N CYS A 46 -5.13 2.97 30.59
CA CYS A 46 -6.58 3.15 30.66
C CYS A 46 -7.00 3.99 31.87
N GLN A 47 -8.11 4.71 31.72
CA GLN A 47 -8.79 5.40 32.81
C GLN A 47 -9.19 4.36 33.87
N LYS A 48 -8.76 4.55 35.13
CA LYS A 48 -9.03 3.60 36.21
C LYS A 48 -10.47 3.69 36.69
N GLU A 49 -10.97 4.89 36.85
CA GLU A 49 -12.29 5.18 37.41
C GLU A 49 -13.11 5.97 36.39
N GLU A 50 -14.44 5.86 36.51
CA GLU A 50 -15.33 6.70 35.72
C GLU A 50 -15.13 8.18 36.06
N ARG A 51 -15.08 9.02 35.03
CA ARG A 51 -15.00 10.48 35.10
C ARG A 51 -16.04 11.11 34.19
N ASN A 52 -16.33 12.38 34.39
CA ASN A 52 -17.33 13.10 33.56
C ASN A 52 -17.02 13.10 32.07
N TYR A 53 -15.76 12.93 31.69
CA TYR A 53 -15.26 12.96 30.31
C TYR A 53 -14.92 11.57 29.74
N ALA A 54 -14.83 10.52 30.56
CA ALA A 54 -14.48 9.18 30.10
C ALA A 54 -14.92 8.09 31.10
N PRO A 55 -15.47 6.95 30.62
CA PRO A 55 -15.79 5.82 31.46
C PRO A 55 -14.53 5.12 31.99
N ALA A 56 -14.69 4.29 33.01
CA ALA A 56 -13.64 3.39 33.47
C ALA A 56 -13.25 2.43 32.33
N GLY A 57 -11.95 2.21 32.15
CA GLY A 57 -11.41 1.41 31.05
C GLY A 57 -11.19 2.17 29.74
N TYR A 58 -11.58 3.44 29.66
CA TYR A 58 -11.30 4.26 28.48
C TYR A 58 -9.79 4.30 28.19
N GLU A 59 -9.39 4.01 26.93
CA GLU A 59 -8.01 4.00 26.50
C GLU A 59 -7.49 5.43 26.37
N ILE A 60 -6.53 5.81 27.23
CA ILE A 60 -5.91 7.14 27.23
C ILE A 60 -4.74 7.16 26.24
N LYS A 61 -3.93 6.09 26.24
CA LYS A 61 -2.75 5.98 25.40
C LYS A 61 -2.43 4.52 25.11
N LYS A 62 -1.99 4.27 23.88
CA LYS A 62 -1.48 2.99 23.43
C LYS A 62 -0.08 3.17 22.87
N VAL A 63 0.80 2.23 23.17
CA VAL A 63 2.16 2.15 22.62
C VAL A 63 2.40 0.73 22.19
N GLN A 64 2.98 0.56 21.02
CA GLN A 64 3.38 -0.74 20.48
C GLN A 64 4.90 -0.79 20.32
N ILE A 65 5.52 -1.82 20.86
CA ILE A 65 6.97 -2.04 20.81
C ILE A 65 7.22 -3.34 20.04
N PRO A 66 7.96 -3.29 18.91
CA PRO A 66 8.35 -4.50 18.22
C PRO A 66 9.33 -5.31 19.06
N MET A 67 9.00 -6.57 19.33
CA MET A 67 9.87 -7.50 20.08
C MET A 67 10.69 -8.36 19.15
N GLN A 68 10.09 -8.87 18.09
CA GLN A 68 10.69 -9.62 17.01
C GLN A 68 9.92 -9.34 15.74
N ILE A 69 10.64 -9.03 14.68
CA ILE A 69 10.06 -8.87 13.34
C ILE A 69 10.73 -9.89 12.44
N ARG A 70 9.92 -10.72 11.79
CA ARG A 70 10.41 -11.69 10.81
C ARG A 70 11.00 -10.95 9.61
N LYS A 71 12.00 -11.55 8.99
CA LYS A 71 12.41 -11.14 7.65
C LYS A 71 11.40 -11.69 6.65
N ASP A 72 10.85 -10.80 5.84
CA ASP A 72 10.00 -11.22 4.74
C ASP A 72 10.90 -11.82 3.64
N GLY A 73 10.47 -12.90 3.03
CA GLY A 73 11.16 -13.58 1.94
C GLY A 73 10.14 -14.03 0.91
N PHE A 74 10.60 -14.14 -0.33
CA PHE A 74 9.80 -14.66 -1.42
C PHE A 74 10.24 -16.09 -1.72
N SER A 75 9.30 -17.01 -1.82
CA SER A 75 9.58 -18.34 -2.33
C SER A 75 8.47 -18.83 -3.22
N VAL A 76 8.87 -19.55 -4.24
CA VAL A 76 8.00 -20.10 -5.28
C VAL A 76 8.00 -21.62 -5.17
N ARG A 77 6.82 -22.20 -5.32
CA ARG A 77 6.67 -23.65 -5.42
C ARG A 77 6.55 -24.02 -6.89
N GLU A 78 7.49 -24.80 -7.39
CA GLU A 78 7.39 -25.35 -8.72
C GLU A 78 6.14 -26.23 -8.87
N THR A 79 5.53 -26.20 -10.04
CA THR A 79 4.41 -27.07 -10.40
C THR A 79 4.66 -27.73 -11.76
N ALA A 80 4.06 -28.89 -11.97
CA ALA A 80 4.16 -29.58 -13.25
C ALA A 80 3.35 -28.91 -14.38
N ASP A 81 2.48 -27.93 -14.04
CA ASP A 81 1.62 -27.21 -14.99
C ASP A 81 2.38 -26.05 -15.63
N LYS A 82 2.99 -26.29 -16.78
CA LYS A 82 3.87 -25.33 -17.46
C LYS A 82 3.09 -24.14 -18.03
N LEU A 83 3.71 -22.97 -17.95
CA LEU A 83 3.19 -21.75 -18.56
C LEU A 83 3.26 -21.83 -20.09
N GLN A 84 2.21 -21.33 -20.74
CA GLN A 84 2.17 -21.08 -22.18
C GLN A 84 2.31 -19.58 -22.42
N VAL A 85 2.97 -19.23 -23.53
CA VAL A 85 3.13 -17.84 -23.98
C VAL A 85 2.60 -17.75 -25.38
N THR A 86 1.69 -16.84 -25.60
CA THR A 86 1.14 -16.50 -26.91
C THR A 86 1.22 -14.99 -27.14
N GLU A 87 1.53 -14.60 -28.35
CA GLU A 87 1.56 -13.18 -28.73
C GLU A 87 0.73 -12.97 -30.00
N GLY A 88 -0.12 -11.96 -29.98
CA GLY A 88 -0.95 -11.58 -31.12
C GLY A 88 -1.70 -10.27 -30.90
N GLN A 89 -1.85 -9.49 -31.96
CA GLN A 89 -2.60 -8.21 -31.95
C GLN A 89 -2.12 -7.22 -30.87
N GLY A 90 -0.81 -7.19 -30.60
CA GLY A 90 -0.23 -6.28 -29.59
C GLY A 90 -0.47 -6.72 -28.14
N VAL A 91 -0.84 -7.98 -27.92
CA VAL A 91 -1.04 -8.58 -26.59
C VAL A 91 -0.15 -9.81 -26.43
N LEU A 92 0.64 -9.83 -25.36
CA LEU A 92 1.39 -10.97 -24.88
C LEU A 92 0.57 -11.62 -23.75
N THR A 93 0.21 -12.89 -23.89
CA THR A 93 -0.53 -13.66 -22.88
C THR A 93 0.38 -14.75 -22.31
N VAL A 94 0.45 -14.80 -20.97
CA VAL A 94 1.15 -15.84 -20.20
C VAL A 94 0.13 -16.56 -19.36
N GLU A 95 -0.05 -17.87 -19.58
CA GLU A 95 -1.14 -18.60 -18.91
C GLU A 95 -0.86 -20.06 -18.64
N ASN A 96 -1.55 -20.61 -17.64
CA ASN A 96 -1.76 -22.02 -17.39
C ASN A 96 -3.11 -22.20 -16.64
N SER A 97 -3.38 -23.36 -16.05
CA SER A 97 -4.62 -23.60 -15.28
C SER A 97 -4.72 -22.74 -14.00
N ARG A 98 -3.68 -22.03 -13.58
CA ARG A 98 -3.60 -21.31 -12.29
C ARG A 98 -3.55 -19.81 -12.43
N VAL A 99 -3.16 -19.30 -13.61
CA VAL A 99 -2.97 -17.89 -13.86
C VAL A 99 -3.15 -17.56 -15.33
N THR A 100 -3.69 -16.38 -15.59
CA THR A 100 -3.66 -15.72 -16.89
C THR A 100 -3.19 -14.29 -16.67
N ALA A 101 -2.06 -13.92 -17.25
CA ALA A 101 -1.53 -12.56 -17.25
C ALA A 101 -1.43 -12.06 -18.68
N LYS A 102 -1.99 -10.87 -18.97
CA LYS A 102 -1.96 -10.26 -20.31
C LYS A 102 -1.26 -8.92 -20.25
N PHE A 103 -0.34 -8.73 -21.18
CA PHE A 103 0.45 -7.51 -21.31
C PHE A 103 0.20 -6.87 -22.67
N SER A 104 -0.02 -5.59 -22.70
CA SER A 104 -0.01 -4.83 -23.94
C SER A 104 1.43 -4.58 -24.36
N THR A 105 1.83 -5.08 -25.53
CA THR A 105 3.16 -4.80 -26.09
C THR A 105 3.22 -3.42 -26.78
N VAL A 106 2.05 -2.81 -27.01
CA VAL A 106 1.94 -1.46 -27.59
C VAL A 106 2.06 -0.38 -26.52
N PHE A 107 1.37 -0.60 -25.37
CA PHE A 107 1.33 0.38 -24.28
C PHE A 107 2.23 0.01 -23.09
N GLY A 108 3.05 -1.04 -23.22
CA GLY A 108 4.02 -1.44 -22.21
C GLY A 108 3.42 -1.59 -20.81
N LYS A 109 2.32 -2.33 -20.66
CA LYS A 109 1.64 -2.48 -19.36
C LYS A 109 0.93 -3.82 -19.22
N LEU A 110 0.80 -4.28 -17.96
CA LEU A 110 -0.11 -5.36 -17.62
C LEU A 110 -1.56 -4.85 -17.78
N ILE A 111 -2.36 -5.54 -18.57
CA ILE A 111 -3.75 -5.17 -18.85
C ILE A 111 -4.77 -6.13 -18.25
N SER A 112 -4.33 -7.28 -17.72
CA SER A 112 -5.17 -8.23 -17.01
C SER A 112 -4.32 -9.21 -16.22
N PHE A 113 -4.74 -9.50 -15.00
CA PHE A 113 -4.23 -10.61 -14.19
C PHE A 113 -5.42 -11.35 -13.60
N GLY A 114 -5.51 -12.66 -13.83
CA GLY A 114 -6.67 -13.43 -13.43
C GLY A 114 -6.42 -14.93 -13.36
N LYS A 115 -7.52 -15.65 -13.12
CA LYS A 115 -7.58 -17.11 -13.08
C LYS A 115 -8.96 -17.57 -13.47
N ASP A 116 -9.05 -18.69 -14.23
CA ASP A 116 -10.32 -19.34 -14.61
C ASP A 116 -11.33 -18.35 -15.25
N GLY A 117 -10.84 -17.43 -16.07
CA GLY A 117 -11.66 -16.39 -16.74
C GLY A 117 -12.13 -15.26 -15.83
N LYS A 118 -11.78 -15.26 -14.54
CA LYS A 118 -12.06 -14.17 -13.62
C LYS A 118 -10.85 -13.24 -13.51
N GLU A 119 -11.05 -11.96 -13.78
CA GLU A 119 -10.01 -10.95 -13.59
C GLU A 119 -9.93 -10.52 -12.13
N TYR A 120 -8.72 -10.42 -11.62
CA TYR A 120 -8.38 -9.93 -10.28
C TYR A 120 -7.79 -8.53 -10.34
N LEU A 121 -6.95 -8.26 -11.35
CA LEU A 121 -6.57 -6.92 -11.77
C LEU A 121 -7.07 -6.69 -13.20
N THR A 122 -7.69 -5.55 -13.42
CA THR A 122 -8.17 -5.06 -14.72
C THR A 122 -7.17 -4.08 -15.34
N GLU A 123 -6.26 -3.54 -14.54
CA GLU A 123 -5.08 -2.78 -14.95
C GLU A 123 -3.95 -2.99 -13.94
N GLY A 124 -2.76 -3.23 -14.44
CA GLY A 124 -1.56 -3.43 -13.63
C GLY A 124 -0.93 -2.15 -13.13
N PRO A 125 0.19 -2.24 -12.40
CA PRO A 125 0.83 -1.09 -11.83
C PRO A 125 1.32 -0.13 -12.92
N ARG A 126 1.01 1.15 -12.73
CA ARG A 126 1.53 2.29 -13.46
C ARG A 126 2.09 3.29 -12.46
N MET A 127 3.17 3.94 -12.83
CA MET A 127 3.78 4.99 -12.00
C MET A 127 2.77 6.08 -11.63
N ASN A 128 2.77 6.50 -10.38
CA ASN A 128 1.93 7.58 -9.88
C ASN A 128 2.71 8.48 -8.92
N VAL A 129 2.58 9.79 -9.12
CA VAL A 129 3.13 10.83 -8.23
C VAL A 129 2.04 11.75 -7.68
N TYR A 130 0.79 11.54 -8.08
CA TYR A 130 -0.34 12.40 -7.76
C TYR A 130 -1.19 11.82 -6.62
N ARG A 131 -1.70 12.70 -5.77
CA ARG A 131 -2.81 12.48 -4.84
C ARG A 131 -3.75 13.68 -4.92
N ALA A 132 -5.02 13.50 -4.56
CA ALA A 132 -5.90 14.63 -4.33
C ALA A 132 -5.30 15.55 -3.25
N THR A 133 -5.38 16.87 -3.47
CA THR A 133 -4.78 17.83 -2.56
C THR A 133 -5.57 17.92 -1.26
N ILE A 134 -4.85 18.14 -0.16
CA ILE A 134 -5.44 18.39 1.16
C ILE A 134 -5.39 19.88 1.49
N ASP A 135 -6.11 20.30 2.53
CA ASP A 135 -6.13 21.70 2.97
C ASP A 135 -4.72 22.25 3.22
N ASN A 136 -3.83 21.44 3.78
CA ASN A 136 -2.45 21.83 4.04
C ASN A 136 -1.58 21.94 2.78
N ASP A 137 -2.03 21.42 1.64
CA ASP A 137 -1.33 21.54 0.36
C ASP A 137 -1.62 22.89 -0.35
N MET A 138 -2.47 23.76 0.21
CA MET A 138 -2.98 24.99 -0.42
C MET A 138 -1.90 25.89 -1.05
N TYR A 139 -0.73 26.00 -0.45
CA TYR A 139 0.39 26.80 -0.98
C TYR A 139 1.25 26.04 -2.02
N LYS A 140 1.03 24.73 -2.22
CA LYS A 140 1.73 23.91 -3.20
C LYS A 140 0.82 23.49 -4.35
N LYS A 141 -0.48 23.50 -4.13
CA LYS A 141 -1.49 23.09 -5.11
C LYS A 141 -1.31 23.78 -6.46
N GLU A 142 -1.13 25.10 -6.46
CA GLU A 142 -0.92 25.88 -7.68
C GLU A 142 0.30 25.40 -8.46
N ASP A 143 1.44 25.23 -7.76
CA ASP A 143 2.66 24.71 -8.38
C ASP A 143 2.46 23.28 -8.92
N TRP A 144 1.90 22.38 -8.11
CA TRP A 144 1.69 21.00 -8.51
C TRP A 144 0.75 20.85 -9.70
N MET A 145 -0.39 21.58 -9.68
CA MET A 145 -1.44 21.40 -10.68
C MET A 145 -1.21 22.20 -11.95
N ASN A 146 -0.68 23.43 -11.87
CA ASN A 146 -0.63 24.36 -12.99
C ASN A 146 0.78 24.63 -13.53
N LYS A 147 1.82 24.30 -12.73
CA LYS A 147 3.21 24.44 -13.17
C LYS A 147 3.84 23.08 -13.48
N TYR A 148 3.64 22.08 -12.61
CA TYR A 148 4.22 20.74 -12.77
C TYR A 148 3.26 19.72 -13.36
N PHE A 149 1.96 20.03 -13.44
CA PHE A 149 0.92 19.17 -14.03
C PHE A 149 0.95 17.72 -13.51
N ILE A 150 1.18 17.53 -12.21
CA ILE A 150 1.35 16.20 -11.61
C ILE A 150 0.13 15.29 -11.78
N GLN A 151 -1.07 15.87 -11.96
CA GLN A 151 -2.33 15.17 -12.25
C GLN A 151 -2.47 14.76 -13.73
N LYS A 152 -1.48 15.06 -14.57
CA LYS A 152 -1.47 14.70 -16.00
C LYS A 152 -0.26 13.83 -16.32
N PRO A 153 -0.24 12.58 -15.82
CA PRO A 153 0.87 11.66 -16.08
C PRO A 153 0.96 11.31 -17.57
N VAL A 154 2.19 11.18 -18.04
CA VAL A 154 2.53 10.69 -19.37
C VAL A 154 3.55 9.59 -19.17
N GLU A 155 3.27 8.40 -19.68
CA GLU A 155 4.16 7.26 -19.61
C GLU A 155 4.38 6.72 -21.02
N GLU A 156 5.63 6.76 -21.49
CA GLU A 156 6.03 6.32 -22.80
C GLU A 156 6.76 4.99 -22.70
N THR A 157 6.34 4.01 -23.51
CA THR A 157 6.97 2.68 -23.55
C THR A 157 8.22 2.74 -24.37
N GLU A 158 9.35 2.32 -23.80
CA GLU A 158 10.64 2.24 -24.49
C GLU A 158 10.89 0.84 -25.06
N TYR A 159 10.58 -0.20 -24.29
CA TYR A 159 10.70 -1.59 -24.71
C TYR A 159 9.77 -2.52 -23.97
N VAL A 160 9.47 -3.65 -24.59
CA VAL A 160 8.83 -4.82 -23.98
C VAL A 160 9.61 -6.04 -24.41
N SER A 161 9.99 -6.89 -23.47
CA SER A 161 10.67 -8.15 -23.74
C SER A 161 10.07 -9.30 -22.96
N CYS A 162 10.19 -10.52 -23.46
CA CYS A 162 9.66 -11.71 -22.81
C CYS A 162 10.72 -12.82 -22.88
N LEU A 163 11.01 -13.42 -21.73
CA LEU A 163 11.88 -14.57 -21.58
C LEU A 163 11.09 -15.70 -20.93
N LYS A 164 10.98 -16.85 -21.60
CA LYS A 164 10.36 -18.05 -21.07
C LYS A 164 11.44 -18.99 -20.53
N GLU A 165 11.28 -19.38 -19.28
CA GLU A 165 12.06 -20.43 -18.60
C GLU A 165 11.16 -21.63 -18.28
N ASP A 166 11.69 -22.68 -17.66
CA ASP A 166 10.96 -23.93 -17.44
C ASP A 166 9.74 -23.77 -16.52
N ASP A 167 9.86 -22.99 -15.45
CA ASP A 167 8.86 -22.82 -14.37
C ASP A 167 8.29 -21.40 -14.27
N LYS A 168 8.82 -20.47 -15.05
CA LYS A 168 8.43 -19.06 -15.02
C LYS A 168 8.56 -18.39 -16.39
N VAL A 169 7.86 -17.28 -16.51
CA VAL A 169 7.98 -16.36 -17.64
C VAL A 169 8.29 -14.97 -17.09
N ILE A 170 9.32 -14.34 -17.63
CA ILE A 170 9.76 -13.00 -17.23
C ILE A 170 9.36 -12.05 -18.34
N VAL A 171 8.55 -11.04 -18.03
CA VAL A 171 8.20 -9.94 -18.92
C VAL A 171 8.85 -8.68 -18.37
N GLN A 172 9.70 -8.03 -19.16
CA GLN A 172 10.34 -6.78 -18.79
C GLN A 172 9.80 -5.65 -19.65
N ILE A 173 9.49 -4.54 -19.03
CA ILE A 173 8.91 -3.36 -19.66
C ILE A 173 9.69 -2.16 -19.16
N GLY A 174 10.32 -1.44 -20.08
CA GLY A 174 10.94 -0.15 -19.80
C GLY A 174 10.04 0.98 -20.25
N THR A 175 9.87 1.98 -19.37
CA THR A 175 9.08 3.17 -19.66
C THR A 175 9.80 4.43 -19.21
N PHE A 176 9.48 5.55 -19.84
CA PHE A 176 9.77 6.86 -19.30
C PHE A 176 8.48 7.49 -18.80
N PHE A 177 8.40 7.71 -17.49
CA PHE A 177 7.30 8.42 -16.83
C PHE A 177 7.66 9.89 -16.63
N SER A 178 6.73 10.76 -16.94
CA SER A 178 6.78 12.19 -16.61
C SER A 178 5.38 12.74 -16.45
N CYS A 179 5.27 14.03 -16.19
CA CYS A 179 4.01 14.77 -16.26
C CYS A 179 3.99 15.64 -17.54
N TYR A 180 2.80 16.04 -17.95
CA TYR A 180 2.61 16.82 -19.15
C TYR A 180 3.57 18.03 -19.24
N ASN A 181 4.31 18.12 -20.34
CA ASN A 181 5.25 19.21 -20.62
C ASN A 181 6.33 19.45 -19.54
N GLN A 182 6.78 18.37 -18.89
CA GLN A 182 7.83 18.44 -17.89
C GLN A 182 9.17 17.90 -18.39
N SER A 183 10.26 18.38 -17.80
CA SER A 183 11.63 17.92 -18.08
C SER A 183 12.23 17.08 -16.94
N TRP A 184 11.43 16.67 -15.98
CA TRP A 184 11.75 15.74 -14.92
C TRP A 184 10.85 14.51 -15.02
N GLY A 185 11.28 13.41 -14.45
CA GLY A 185 10.50 12.17 -14.49
C GLY A 185 11.28 10.99 -13.93
N PHE A 186 10.90 9.80 -14.37
CA PHE A 186 11.53 8.56 -13.97
C PHE A 186 11.75 7.65 -15.19
N GLU A 187 12.96 7.13 -15.34
CA GLU A 187 13.20 5.95 -16.16
C GLU A 187 12.78 4.76 -15.32
N CYS A 188 11.72 4.05 -15.73
CA CYS A 188 11.12 2.96 -14.97
C CYS A 188 11.34 1.62 -15.66
N ASP A 189 11.86 0.65 -14.91
CA ASP A 189 11.95 -0.75 -15.30
C ASP A 189 10.97 -1.58 -14.48
N TYR A 190 10.00 -2.21 -15.15
CA TYR A 190 9.07 -3.16 -14.58
C TYR A 190 9.48 -4.57 -14.95
N THR A 191 9.72 -5.42 -13.97
CA THR A 191 9.96 -6.85 -14.18
C THR A 191 8.80 -7.65 -13.59
N TYR A 192 8.05 -8.31 -14.46
CA TYR A 192 6.98 -9.23 -14.08
C TYR A 192 7.48 -10.66 -14.21
N THR A 193 7.55 -11.39 -13.11
CA THR A 193 7.89 -12.81 -13.12
C THR A 193 6.63 -13.61 -12.82
N VAL A 194 6.05 -14.22 -13.84
CA VAL A 194 4.88 -15.10 -13.71
C VAL A 194 5.37 -16.51 -13.47
N TYR A 195 4.95 -17.09 -12.35
CA TYR A 195 5.34 -18.44 -11.95
C TYR A 195 4.25 -19.47 -12.24
N SER A 196 4.64 -20.68 -12.57
CA SER A 196 3.74 -21.80 -12.87
C SER A 196 2.75 -22.13 -11.72
N CYS A 197 3.08 -21.76 -10.49
CA CYS A 197 2.20 -21.91 -9.32
C CYS A 197 1.04 -20.89 -9.27
N GLY A 198 0.99 -19.91 -10.17
CA GLY A 198 -0.06 -18.89 -10.23
C GLY A 198 0.27 -17.59 -9.49
N GLN A 199 1.48 -17.44 -8.98
CA GLN A 199 1.98 -16.18 -8.42
C GLN A 199 2.62 -15.35 -9.52
N MET A 200 2.54 -14.03 -9.39
CA MET A 200 3.28 -13.08 -10.19
C MET A 200 4.04 -12.12 -9.28
N LYS A 201 5.36 -12.12 -9.37
CA LYS A 201 6.21 -11.10 -8.73
C LYS A 201 6.28 -9.89 -9.64
N VAL A 202 6.19 -8.72 -9.06
CA VAL A 202 6.37 -7.42 -9.74
C VAL A 202 7.50 -6.69 -9.04
N GLU A 203 8.54 -6.34 -9.77
CA GLU A 203 9.66 -5.53 -9.32
C GLU A 203 9.69 -4.27 -10.17
N ILE A 204 9.77 -3.12 -9.52
CA ILE A 204 9.75 -1.82 -10.17
C ILE A 204 10.94 -1.03 -9.67
N GLN A 205 11.76 -0.56 -10.60
CA GLN A 205 12.88 0.34 -10.33
C GLN A 205 12.62 1.63 -11.09
N GLY A 206 12.66 2.75 -10.39
CA GLY A 206 12.52 4.07 -10.98
C GLY A 206 13.76 4.89 -10.71
N LYS A 207 14.45 5.33 -11.78
CA LYS A 207 15.56 6.23 -11.71
C LYS A 207 15.09 7.65 -11.99
N ALA A 208 15.27 8.52 -11.03
CA ALA A 208 14.88 9.92 -11.16
C ALA A 208 15.74 10.63 -12.22
N VAL A 209 15.08 11.34 -13.12
CA VAL A 209 15.71 12.08 -14.21
C VAL A 209 15.29 13.53 -14.18
N GLN A 210 16.27 14.41 -14.26
CA GLN A 210 16.07 15.84 -14.42
C GLN A 210 16.82 16.33 -15.65
N ARG A 211 16.09 16.68 -16.70
CA ARG A 211 16.66 17.15 -17.97
C ARG A 211 16.64 18.67 -18.13
N GLY A 212 16.17 19.40 -17.09
CA GLY A 212 16.02 20.85 -17.10
C GLY A 212 16.26 21.46 -15.70
N LYS A 213 15.88 22.73 -15.55
CA LYS A 213 16.05 23.46 -14.28
C LYS A 213 14.81 23.45 -13.40
N LEU A 214 13.67 23.03 -13.94
CA LEU A 214 12.39 23.01 -13.22
C LEU A 214 12.10 21.60 -12.73
N GLU A 215 12.02 21.45 -11.42
CA GLU A 215 11.54 20.25 -10.74
C GLU A 215 10.69 20.68 -9.54
N PRO A 216 9.73 19.86 -9.11
CA PRO A 216 8.98 20.13 -7.90
C PRO A 216 9.90 20.05 -6.68
N ALA A 217 9.71 20.97 -5.72
CA ALA A 217 10.47 20.96 -4.47
C ALA A 217 10.28 19.63 -3.70
N PHE A 218 9.08 19.07 -3.81
CA PHE A 218 8.72 17.72 -3.38
C PHE A 218 7.46 17.26 -4.11
N LEU A 219 7.25 15.95 -4.14
CA LEU A 219 6.10 15.28 -4.76
C LEU A 219 5.08 14.88 -3.68
N PRO A 220 3.79 14.82 -4.00
CA PRO A 220 2.78 14.24 -3.10
C PRO A 220 3.08 12.79 -2.72
N ARG A 221 3.45 11.97 -3.70
CA ARG A 221 3.83 10.56 -3.52
C ARG A 221 4.80 10.09 -4.59
N ILE A 222 5.43 8.97 -4.35
CA ILE A 222 6.07 8.09 -5.33
C ILE A 222 5.50 6.69 -5.10
N GLY A 223 4.83 6.14 -6.08
CA GLY A 223 4.18 4.84 -5.99
C GLY A 223 3.59 4.39 -7.31
N VAL A 224 2.70 3.44 -7.24
CA VAL A 224 1.94 2.94 -8.39
C VAL A 224 0.46 2.89 -8.11
N ILE A 225 -0.32 3.02 -9.18
CA ILE A 225 -1.76 2.85 -9.20
C ILE A 225 -2.11 1.60 -10.02
N MET A 226 -3.06 0.81 -9.51
CA MET A 226 -3.61 -0.39 -10.16
C MET A 226 -5.13 -0.36 -10.08
N LYS A 227 -5.80 -1.15 -10.92
CA LYS A 227 -7.24 -1.36 -10.85
C LYS A 227 -7.55 -2.80 -10.53
N GLY A 228 -8.31 -3.00 -9.48
CA GLY A 228 -8.82 -4.31 -9.04
C GLY A 228 -10.27 -4.52 -9.47
N ASN A 229 -10.69 -5.77 -9.51
CA ASN A 229 -12.06 -6.14 -9.86
C ASN A 229 -13.08 -5.38 -8.98
N LYS A 230 -14.06 -4.72 -9.62
CA LYS A 230 -15.09 -3.93 -8.94
C LYS A 230 -15.91 -4.68 -7.88
N ASN A 231 -15.99 -6.01 -7.98
CA ASN A 231 -16.70 -6.85 -7.01
C ASN A 231 -15.88 -7.17 -5.75
N PHE A 232 -14.61 -6.79 -5.71
CA PHE A 232 -13.70 -7.07 -4.58
C PHE A 232 -13.81 -6.00 -3.50
N GLN A 233 -14.96 -5.94 -2.86
CA GLN A 233 -15.32 -4.90 -1.91
C GLN A 233 -14.93 -5.19 -0.44
N LYS A 234 -14.40 -6.40 -0.15
CA LYS A 234 -13.91 -6.76 1.20
C LYS A 234 -12.40 -6.65 1.22
N ALA A 235 -11.89 -5.83 2.12
CA ALA A 235 -10.47 -5.59 2.33
C ALA A 235 -9.99 -6.20 3.64
N MET A 236 -8.78 -6.76 3.63
CA MET A 236 -8.03 -7.18 4.81
C MET A 236 -6.58 -6.79 4.61
N TRP A 237 -5.91 -6.24 5.64
CA TRP A 237 -4.50 -5.91 5.52
C TRP A 237 -3.74 -6.16 6.82
N TYR A 238 -2.44 -6.38 6.68
CA TYR A 238 -1.48 -6.38 7.78
C TYR A 238 -0.57 -5.17 7.63
N GLY A 239 -0.79 -4.18 8.45
CA GLY A 239 -0.16 -2.87 8.40
C GLY A 239 -0.59 -2.01 9.57
N MET A 240 -0.36 -0.70 9.49
CA MET A 240 -0.88 0.23 10.47
C MET A 240 -2.39 0.40 10.32
N GLY A 241 -3.08 0.61 11.44
CA GLY A 241 -4.53 0.76 11.50
C GLY A 241 -5.04 0.86 12.93
N PRO A 242 -6.38 0.78 13.13
CA PRO A 242 -7.44 0.49 12.13
C PRO A 242 -7.76 1.65 11.18
N GLY A 243 -7.61 2.91 11.60
CA GLY A 243 -7.84 4.09 10.78
C GLY A 243 -6.66 4.44 9.90
N GLU A 244 -6.83 5.48 9.10
CA GLU A 244 -5.79 5.99 8.22
C GLU A 244 -4.51 6.39 8.98
N SER A 245 -3.40 6.33 8.29
CA SER A 245 -2.10 6.72 8.83
C SER A 245 -1.20 7.25 7.73
N TYR A 246 -0.49 8.33 8.02
CA TYR A 246 0.48 8.97 7.14
C TYR A 246 1.81 9.11 7.88
N VAL A 247 2.89 9.40 7.18
CA VAL A 247 4.24 9.42 7.75
C VAL A 247 4.35 10.31 9.00
N ASP A 248 3.64 11.41 9.04
CA ASP A 248 3.57 12.37 10.16
C ASP A 248 2.26 12.32 10.96
N SER A 249 1.31 11.45 10.60
CA SER A 249 0.00 11.28 11.26
C SER A 249 -0.33 9.82 11.47
N LYS A 250 0.42 9.14 12.36
CA LYS A 250 0.27 7.69 12.63
C LYS A 250 0.35 7.31 14.10
N ALA A 251 0.40 8.29 15.00
CA ALA A 251 0.55 8.01 16.43
C ALA A 251 -0.63 7.23 17.05
N ALA A 252 -1.82 7.32 16.45
CA ALA A 252 -3.01 6.58 16.85
C ALA A 252 -3.09 5.16 16.28
N SER A 253 -2.26 4.85 15.27
CA SER A 253 -2.27 3.57 14.56
C SER A 253 -1.22 2.61 15.12
N ILE A 254 -1.50 1.32 15.06
CA ILE A 254 -0.56 0.25 15.43
C ILE A 254 -0.55 -0.84 14.35
N MET A 255 0.53 -1.60 14.29
CA MET A 255 0.63 -2.77 13.44
C MET A 255 -0.36 -3.85 13.88
N GLY A 256 -1.16 -4.33 12.95
CA GLY A 256 -2.18 -5.36 13.20
C GLY A 256 -2.75 -5.91 11.90
N ILE A 257 -3.59 -6.93 12.03
CA ILE A 257 -4.42 -7.43 10.93
C ILE A 257 -5.80 -6.81 11.09
N TYR A 258 -6.24 -6.11 10.08
CA TYR A 258 -7.49 -5.37 10.06
C TYR A 258 -8.35 -5.78 8.88
N GLU A 259 -9.64 -5.62 9.03
CA GLU A 259 -10.66 -5.89 8.00
C GLU A 259 -11.58 -4.69 7.87
N ASN A 260 -11.98 -4.40 6.63
CA ASN A 260 -12.96 -3.37 6.32
C ASN A 260 -13.59 -3.66 4.94
N THR A 261 -14.52 -2.84 4.51
CA THR A 261 -14.92 -2.73 3.11
C THR A 261 -14.07 -1.65 2.43
N VAL A 262 -13.97 -1.68 1.10
CA VAL A 262 -13.28 -0.63 0.34
C VAL A 262 -13.91 0.74 0.63
N ASP A 263 -15.25 0.86 0.61
CA ASP A 263 -15.94 2.10 0.99
C ASP A 263 -15.67 2.50 2.46
N GLY A 264 -15.52 1.53 3.37
CA GLY A 264 -15.25 1.78 4.79
C GLY A 264 -13.82 2.19 5.10
N MET A 265 -12.90 2.13 4.13
CA MET A 265 -11.54 2.66 4.29
C MET A 265 -11.47 4.17 4.03
N MET A 266 -12.51 4.74 3.43
CA MET A 266 -12.63 6.19 3.24
C MET A 266 -12.83 6.87 4.60
N THR A 267 -12.08 7.96 4.83
CA THR A 267 -12.34 8.90 5.92
C THR A 267 -13.27 10.00 5.40
N ASP A 268 -14.43 10.15 6.02
CA ASP A 268 -15.49 11.04 5.57
C ASP A 268 -15.20 12.49 5.99
N TYR A 269 -14.26 13.13 5.30
CA TYR A 269 -13.95 14.54 5.47
C TYR A 269 -15.08 15.40 4.89
N VAL A 270 -15.43 16.50 5.56
CA VAL A 270 -16.46 17.46 5.11
C VAL A 270 -16.12 18.03 3.73
N PHE A 271 -14.85 18.35 3.52
CA PHE A 271 -14.31 18.74 2.21
C PHE A 271 -13.49 17.58 1.67
N PRO A 272 -13.88 16.99 0.52
CA PRO A 272 -13.16 15.86 -0.08
C PRO A 272 -11.69 16.16 -0.33
N GLN A 273 -10.82 15.27 0.11
CA GLN A 273 -9.37 15.39 0.01
C GLN A 273 -8.73 14.01 0.15
N GLU A 274 -7.43 13.87 -0.08
CA GLU A 274 -6.69 12.62 0.16
C GLU A 274 -7.04 12.04 1.53
N ASN A 275 -7.34 10.76 1.57
CA ASN A 275 -7.74 10.05 2.79
C ASN A 275 -7.53 8.54 2.66
N GLY A 276 -7.68 7.81 3.77
CA GLY A 276 -7.74 6.34 3.78
C GLY A 276 -6.41 5.63 3.54
N HIS A 277 -5.28 6.33 3.57
CA HIS A 277 -3.97 5.73 3.42
C HIS A 277 -3.55 4.95 4.68
N HIS A 278 -2.86 3.83 4.50
CA HIS A 278 -2.31 2.98 5.56
C HIS A 278 -0.82 2.79 5.39
N GLU A 279 -0.05 3.20 6.38
CA GLU A 279 1.40 3.05 6.43
C GLU A 279 1.85 1.63 6.75
N GLN A 280 3.04 1.27 6.32
CA GLN A 280 3.76 0.06 6.70
C GLN A 280 2.99 -1.24 6.43
N VAL A 281 2.25 -1.32 5.34
CA VAL A 281 1.53 -2.53 4.95
C VAL A 281 2.51 -3.59 4.43
N LYS A 282 2.40 -4.82 4.95
CA LYS A 282 3.18 -5.99 4.52
C LYS A 282 2.43 -6.87 3.53
N TRP A 283 1.12 -6.93 3.66
CA TRP A 283 0.23 -7.58 2.69
C TRP A 283 -1.18 -7.03 2.83
N PHE A 284 -1.93 -7.11 1.74
CA PHE A 284 -3.36 -6.88 1.74
C PHE A 284 -4.07 -7.89 0.86
N ARG A 285 -5.37 -8.04 1.09
CA ARG A 285 -6.30 -8.77 0.24
C ARG A 285 -7.52 -7.93 -0.02
N ILE A 286 -7.96 -7.92 -1.28
CA ILE A 286 -9.31 -7.48 -1.66
C ILE A 286 -10.06 -8.67 -2.27
N GLY A 287 -11.37 -8.77 -2.04
CA GLY A 287 -12.15 -9.89 -2.54
C GLY A 287 -13.66 -9.73 -2.40
N ASP A 288 -14.39 -10.70 -2.94
CA ASP A 288 -15.87 -10.74 -2.92
C ASP A 288 -16.45 -11.56 -1.76
N GLY A 289 -15.58 -12.16 -0.95
CA GLY A 289 -15.95 -13.05 0.15
C GLY A 289 -15.82 -14.53 -0.19
N LYS A 290 -15.53 -14.88 -1.44
CA LYS A 290 -15.15 -16.23 -1.87
C LYS A 290 -13.70 -16.22 -2.33
N ASP A 291 -13.41 -15.40 -3.31
CA ASP A 291 -12.09 -15.22 -3.90
C ASP A 291 -11.61 -13.79 -3.72
N GLY A 292 -10.33 -13.58 -3.99
CA GLY A 292 -9.74 -12.26 -4.00
C GLY A 292 -8.32 -12.23 -4.50
N LEU A 293 -7.82 -11.03 -4.66
CA LEU A 293 -6.42 -10.72 -4.92
C LEU A 293 -5.69 -10.62 -3.58
N LEU A 294 -4.69 -11.44 -3.37
CA LEU A 294 -3.71 -11.27 -2.30
C LEU A 294 -2.47 -10.62 -2.87
N CYS A 295 -2.06 -9.52 -2.28
CA CYS A 295 -0.81 -8.82 -2.59
C CYS A 295 0.10 -8.85 -1.36
N LYS A 296 1.36 -9.25 -1.55
CA LYS A 296 2.39 -9.28 -0.49
C LYS A 296 3.56 -8.41 -0.91
N MET A 297 3.99 -7.51 -0.05
CA MET A 297 5.11 -6.62 -0.26
C MET A 297 6.40 -7.27 0.27
N GLU A 298 7.51 -7.12 -0.45
CA GLU A 298 8.83 -7.52 0.05
C GLU A 298 9.32 -6.57 1.13
N GLU A 299 9.06 -5.28 0.95
CA GLU A 299 9.24 -4.25 1.98
C GLU A 299 7.88 -3.65 2.34
N LYS A 300 7.82 -2.91 3.42
CA LYS A 300 6.59 -2.25 3.83
C LYS A 300 6.29 -1.08 2.90
N LEU A 301 5.11 -1.09 2.29
CA LEU A 301 4.62 -0.03 1.42
C LEU A 301 3.42 0.69 2.06
N GLY A 302 3.09 1.86 1.53
CA GLY A 302 1.82 2.51 1.78
C GLY A 302 0.71 1.84 0.96
N LEU A 303 -0.50 1.81 1.47
CA LEU A 303 -1.68 1.25 0.82
C LEU A 303 -2.85 2.23 0.91
N ASN A 304 -3.50 2.49 -0.22
CA ASN A 304 -4.83 3.08 -0.25
C ASN A 304 -5.73 2.23 -1.16
N LEU A 305 -6.96 1.99 -0.74
CA LEU A 305 -8.01 1.29 -1.50
C LEU A 305 -9.24 2.18 -1.56
N ALA A 306 -9.72 2.46 -2.77
CA ALA A 306 -10.85 3.37 -2.96
C ALA A 306 -11.77 2.91 -4.08
N ASN A 307 -13.03 3.32 -4.02
CA ASN A 307 -14.02 3.20 -5.11
C ASN A 307 -14.17 4.51 -5.89
N TYR A 308 -13.16 5.37 -5.88
CA TYR A 308 -13.11 6.64 -6.61
C TYR A 308 -11.67 6.91 -7.04
N THR A 309 -11.51 7.78 -8.02
CA THR A 309 -10.18 8.23 -8.46
C THR A 309 -9.75 9.49 -7.73
N ASP A 310 -8.43 9.76 -7.71
CA ASP A 310 -7.88 11.02 -7.17
C ASP A 310 -8.48 12.24 -7.87
N GLU A 311 -8.75 12.15 -9.18
CA GLU A 311 -9.36 13.24 -9.95
C GLU A 311 -10.81 13.51 -9.54
N SER A 312 -11.59 12.45 -9.26
CA SER A 312 -12.97 12.60 -8.75
C SER A 312 -12.94 13.27 -7.37
N LEU A 313 -12.05 12.81 -6.50
CA LEU A 313 -11.88 13.35 -5.16
C LEU A 313 -11.43 14.83 -5.18
N GLU A 314 -10.49 15.19 -6.07
CA GLU A 314 -9.98 16.57 -6.23
C GLU A 314 -11.04 17.55 -6.75
N LYS A 315 -11.96 17.07 -7.60
CA LYS A 315 -13.02 17.92 -8.18
C LYS A 315 -14.19 18.15 -7.26
N ALA A 316 -14.47 17.20 -6.36
CA ALA A 316 -15.62 17.25 -5.47
C ALA A 316 -15.47 18.36 -4.43
N GLN A 317 -16.53 19.14 -4.24
CA GLN A 317 -16.63 20.14 -3.18
C GLN A 317 -17.37 19.59 -1.95
N HIS A 318 -18.13 18.51 -2.15
CA HIS A 318 -18.90 17.84 -1.11
C HIS A 318 -18.82 16.32 -1.31
N PRO A 319 -18.92 15.51 -0.24
CA PRO A 319 -18.80 14.05 -0.34
C PRO A 319 -19.76 13.39 -1.35
N PHE A 320 -20.96 13.92 -1.53
CA PHE A 320 -21.95 13.38 -2.46
C PHE A 320 -21.62 13.65 -3.95
N GLU A 321 -20.64 14.49 -4.24
CA GLU A 321 -20.17 14.79 -5.60
C GLU A 321 -19.06 13.83 -6.06
N ILE A 322 -18.54 13.00 -5.16
CA ILE A 322 -17.50 12.03 -5.49
C ILE A 322 -18.10 10.95 -6.38
N GLU A 323 -17.60 10.86 -7.60
CA GLU A 323 -18.02 9.85 -8.57
C GLU A 323 -17.34 8.52 -8.28
N LYS A 324 -18.14 7.44 -8.23
CA LYS A 324 -17.58 6.09 -8.09
C LYS A 324 -16.87 5.66 -9.36
N ALA A 325 -15.71 5.03 -9.18
CA ALA A 325 -14.98 4.38 -10.25
C ALA A 325 -15.63 3.04 -10.63
N ASP A 326 -15.39 2.60 -11.86
CA ASP A 326 -15.85 1.28 -12.34
C ASP A 326 -15.10 0.12 -11.69
N ASP A 327 -13.87 0.37 -11.21
CA ASP A 327 -12.96 -0.60 -10.59
C ASP A 327 -12.54 -0.17 -9.19
N VAL A 328 -12.02 -1.10 -8.38
CA VAL A 328 -11.34 -0.74 -7.14
C VAL A 328 -9.98 -0.11 -7.48
N ILE A 329 -9.79 1.11 -7.06
CA ILE A 329 -8.52 1.82 -7.20
C ILE A 329 -7.57 1.38 -6.07
N ILE A 330 -6.37 0.96 -6.45
CA ILE A 330 -5.36 0.45 -5.54
C ILE A 330 -4.11 1.30 -5.69
N HIS A 331 -3.72 2.03 -4.66
CA HIS A 331 -2.42 2.69 -4.59
C HIS A 331 -1.47 1.88 -3.73
N LEU A 332 -0.27 1.64 -4.25
CA LEU A 332 0.87 1.15 -3.48
C LEU A 332 1.97 2.20 -3.54
N ASP A 333 2.28 2.77 -2.39
CA ASP A 333 3.23 3.87 -2.28
C ASP A 333 4.57 3.40 -1.72
N TYR A 334 5.63 3.65 -2.48
CA TYR A 334 6.98 3.61 -1.96
C TYR A 334 7.13 4.61 -0.83
N ARG A 335 6.66 5.86 -1.07
CA ARG A 335 6.57 6.94 -0.08
C ARG A 335 5.44 7.90 -0.44
N GLN A 336 4.80 8.44 0.59
CA GLN A 336 3.86 9.54 0.48
C GLN A 336 4.32 10.68 1.37
N SER A 337 4.22 11.93 0.89
CA SER A 337 4.51 13.12 1.68
C SER A 337 3.53 13.26 2.84
N GLY A 338 4.02 13.77 3.96
CA GLY A 338 3.22 14.01 5.14
C GLY A 338 2.06 14.98 4.88
N LEU A 339 1.16 15.05 5.84
CA LEU A 339 0.00 15.95 5.79
C LEU A 339 0.38 17.39 6.21
N GLY A 340 1.30 17.55 7.18
CA GLY A 340 1.67 18.86 7.71
C GLY A 340 0.52 19.57 8.43
N SER A 341 0.66 20.89 8.60
CA SER A 341 -0.34 21.76 9.23
C SER A 341 -0.46 23.14 8.54
N ASN A 342 -0.05 23.23 7.28
CA ASN A 342 0.22 24.50 6.58
C ASN A 342 -1.04 25.37 6.31
N SER A 343 -2.24 24.81 6.45
CA SER A 343 -3.48 25.61 6.33
C SER A 343 -3.62 26.67 7.46
N CYS A 344 -3.06 26.39 8.62
CA CYS A 344 -3.09 27.32 9.77
C CYS A 344 -1.83 27.26 10.64
N GLY A 345 -0.80 26.53 10.21
CA GLY A 345 0.45 26.35 10.92
C GLY A 345 1.64 26.30 9.97
N GLU A 346 2.62 25.48 10.30
CA GLU A 346 3.87 25.36 9.57
C GLU A 346 3.80 24.26 8.50
N GLU A 347 4.63 24.40 7.47
CA GLU A 347 4.82 23.35 6.46
C GLU A 347 5.36 22.08 7.12
N GLN A 348 5.07 20.93 6.51
CA GLN A 348 5.60 19.65 6.97
C GLN A 348 7.14 19.65 7.05
N LEU A 349 7.69 18.85 7.96
CA LEU A 349 9.14 18.71 8.13
C LEU A 349 9.78 18.16 6.85
N GLU A 350 11.03 18.54 6.59
CA GLU A 350 11.78 18.14 5.40
C GLU A 350 11.88 16.60 5.27
N GLU A 351 11.98 15.89 6.39
CA GLU A 351 12.04 14.41 6.44
C GLU A 351 10.74 13.73 5.98
N ASN A 352 9.62 14.46 6.03
CA ASN A 352 8.30 13.97 5.60
C ASN A 352 7.96 14.36 4.16
N LYS A 353 8.87 15.05 3.46
CA LYS A 353 8.72 15.42 2.05
C LYS A 353 9.31 14.36 1.13
N VAL A 354 8.58 13.97 0.13
CA VAL A 354 9.04 13.06 -0.92
C VAL A 354 9.75 13.85 -2.01
N LYS A 355 11.06 13.73 -2.08
CA LYS A 355 11.86 14.39 -3.13
C LYS A 355 11.82 13.56 -4.43
N LEU A 356 12.14 14.21 -5.55
CA LEU A 356 12.43 13.51 -6.79
C LEU A 356 13.70 12.68 -6.58
N GLN A 357 13.57 11.36 -6.44
CA GLN A 357 14.66 10.46 -6.07
C GLN A 357 14.46 9.07 -6.66
N ASP A 358 15.53 8.31 -6.81
CA ASP A 358 15.47 6.92 -7.19
C ASP A 358 14.66 6.11 -6.18
N PHE A 359 13.94 5.09 -6.67
CA PHE A 359 13.18 4.20 -5.83
C PHE A 359 13.20 2.77 -6.37
N ALA A 360 12.97 1.81 -5.49
CA ALA A 360 12.69 0.44 -5.84
C ALA A 360 11.58 -0.10 -4.97
N MET A 361 10.68 -0.89 -5.55
CA MET A 361 9.61 -1.56 -4.82
C MET A 361 9.34 -2.93 -5.44
N ALA A 362 8.97 -3.89 -4.60
CA ALA A 362 8.64 -5.23 -5.05
C ALA A 362 7.47 -5.80 -4.26
N PHE A 363 6.59 -6.49 -4.98
CA PHE A 363 5.45 -7.19 -4.39
C PHE A 363 5.05 -8.40 -5.24
N THR A 364 4.27 -9.30 -4.65
CA THR A 364 3.69 -10.44 -5.35
C THR A 364 2.19 -10.36 -5.32
N VAL A 365 1.55 -10.74 -6.41
CA VAL A 365 0.10 -10.90 -6.51
C VAL A 365 -0.26 -12.35 -6.83
N GLN A 366 -1.36 -12.81 -6.24
CA GLN A 366 -1.93 -14.12 -6.51
C GLN A 366 -3.43 -14.15 -6.25
N ALA A 367 -4.11 -15.08 -6.89
CA ALA A 367 -5.47 -15.43 -6.52
C ALA A 367 -5.47 -16.12 -5.15
N ALA A 368 -6.38 -15.77 -4.26
CA ALA A 368 -6.52 -16.37 -2.94
C ALA A 368 -7.99 -16.59 -2.58
N GLU A 369 -8.30 -17.77 -2.05
CA GLU A 369 -9.62 -18.07 -1.49
C GLU A 369 -9.81 -17.33 -0.16
N CYS A 370 -11.03 -16.90 0.12
CA CYS A 370 -11.38 -16.24 1.38
C CYS A 370 -11.10 -17.15 2.58
N GLY A 371 -10.51 -16.58 3.64
CA GLY A 371 -10.12 -17.32 4.85
C GLY A 371 -8.76 -18.01 4.75
N THR A 372 -8.11 -17.99 3.59
CA THR A 372 -6.76 -18.57 3.41
C THR A 372 -5.66 -17.52 3.43
N GLU A 373 -6.00 -16.23 3.33
CA GLU A 373 -5.09 -15.11 3.12
C GLU A 373 -3.96 -15.04 4.15
N ILE A 374 -4.27 -15.21 5.44
CA ILE A 374 -3.26 -15.17 6.51
C ILE A 374 -2.29 -16.35 6.36
N ARG A 375 -2.82 -17.53 6.02
CA ARG A 375 -2.01 -18.73 5.76
C ARG A 375 -1.13 -18.53 4.54
N GLU A 376 -1.70 -18.05 3.44
CA GLU A 376 -0.98 -17.81 2.18
C GLU A 376 0.06 -16.68 2.35
N ALA A 377 -0.29 -15.59 3.05
CA ALA A 377 0.66 -14.52 3.35
C ALA A 377 1.82 -14.98 4.27
N ARG A 378 1.59 -16.00 5.11
CA ARG A 378 2.62 -16.58 5.98
C ARG A 378 3.50 -17.62 5.31
N LYS A 379 3.05 -18.20 4.21
CA LYS A 379 3.87 -19.13 3.47
C LYS A 379 5.10 -18.41 2.92
N GLN A 380 6.11 -18.31 3.73
CA GLN A 380 7.48 -18.22 3.29
C GLN A 380 7.92 -19.68 3.16
N TYR A 381 8.16 -20.12 1.99
CA TYR A 381 8.79 -21.40 1.78
C TYR A 381 10.28 -21.17 1.96
N ILE A 382 10.80 -21.69 3.05
CA ILE A 382 12.24 -21.91 3.23
C ILE A 382 12.48 -23.25 2.53
N ASP A 383 13.35 -23.25 1.52
CA ASP A 383 13.94 -24.45 1.00
C ASP A 383 14.90 -25.04 2.03
#